data_551353068c0146212da70ed2c7d0a8d8
#
_entry.id   551353068c0146212da70ed2c7d0a8d8
#
_cell.length_a   1.000
_cell.length_b   1.000
_cell.length_c   1.000
_cell.angle_alpha   90.00
_cell.angle_beta   90.00
_cell.angle_gamma   90.00
#
_symmetry.space_group_name_H-M   'P 1'
#
loop_
_entity.id
_entity.type
_entity.pdbx_description
1 polymer ?
#
loop_
_entity_poly.entity_id
_entity_poly.type
_entity_poly.pdbx_seq_one_letter_code
_entity_poly.pdbx_strand_id
1 'polypeptide(L)'
;RKEKAVAFSAKLDTKSPNPFIRHMYTADPSAHVWEDGRLYVYASHDIAPPRGCDLMDRYHVFSTDDMINWTDHGEILSSDQVPWGRKEGGFMWAPDCAYRNGTYYFYFPHPSETDWNDSWKIGVATSDKPAEGFKVQGYIEGMDPMIDPCVFVDDDGQAYIYNGGGGTCKGGKLKDNMIELDGPCLLYTSPSP
;
A
#
# COMPACT_ATOMS: atom_id res chain seq x y z
N ARG A 1 -12.01 17.51 5.99
CA ARG A 1 -12.98 17.56 4.86
C ARG A 1 -12.82 16.25 4.09
N LYS A 2 -13.89 15.43 4.01
CA LYS A 2 -13.89 14.28 3.10
C LYS A 2 -13.83 14.80 1.68
N GLU A 3 -12.77 14.53 0.96
CA GLU A 3 -12.73 14.73 -0.48
C GLU A 3 -13.74 13.79 -1.12
N LYS A 4 -14.51 14.29 -2.05
CA LYS A 4 -15.46 13.47 -2.81
C LYS A 4 -14.71 12.75 -3.93
N ALA A 5 -15.03 11.49 -4.15
CA ALA A 5 -14.51 10.75 -5.29
C ALA A 5 -14.76 11.49 -6.59
N VAL A 6 -13.75 11.59 -7.43
CA VAL A 6 -13.78 12.32 -8.70
C VAL A 6 -13.64 11.33 -9.84
N ALA A 7 -14.62 11.32 -10.74
CA ALA A 7 -14.57 10.53 -11.95
C ALA A 7 -13.80 11.28 -13.05
N PHE A 8 -12.91 10.59 -13.74
CA PHE A 8 -12.17 11.12 -14.87
C PHE A 8 -11.98 10.05 -15.96
N SER A 9 -11.66 10.47 -17.16
CA SER A 9 -11.40 9.56 -18.27
C SER A 9 -9.93 9.62 -18.70
N ALA A 10 -9.30 8.48 -18.86
CA ALA A 10 -7.98 8.35 -19.46
C ALA A 10 -7.97 8.58 -20.98
N LYS A 11 -9.12 8.75 -21.62
CA LYS A 11 -9.24 9.12 -23.04
C LYS A 11 -8.80 10.55 -23.26
N LEU A 12 -7.50 10.81 -23.18
CA LEU A 12 -6.99 12.16 -23.40
C LEU A 12 -6.28 12.34 -24.74
N ASP A 13 -5.99 11.28 -25.44
CA ASP A 13 -5.49 11.34 -26.82
C ASP A 13 -5.64 9.97 -27.47
N THR A 14 -6.03 9.93 -28.72
CA THR A 14 -6.30 8.70 -29.49
C THR A 14 -5.06 7.83 -29.73
N LYS A 15 -3.88 8.28 -29.26
CA LYS A 15 -2.61 7.56 -29.48
C LYS A 15 -2.03 6.86 -28.25
N SER A 16 -2.41 7.24 -27.06
CA SER A 16 -1.99 6.52 -25.83
C SER A 16 -2.91 6.85 -24.65
N PRO A 17 -3.58 5.88 -24.06
CA PRO A 17 -4.36 6.08 -22.83
C PRO A 17 -3.46 6.25 -21.58
N ASN A 18 -2.17 6.00 -21.70
CA ASN A 18 -1.19 6.09 -20.62
C ASN A 18 -0.38 7.40 -20.67
N PRO A 19 0.05 7.92 -19.49
CA PRO A 19 -0.35 7.46 -18.16
C PRO A 19 -1.81 7.83 -17.86
N PHE A 20 -2.54 6.99 -17.10
CA PHE A 20 -3.92 7.28 -16.74
C PHE A 20 -4.04 8.34 -15.64
N ILE A 21 -3.08 8.45 -14.73
CA ILE A 21 -2.97 9.52 -13.74
C ILE A 21 -2.09 10.62 -14.32
N ARG A 22 -2.63 11.85 -14.45
CA ARG A 22 -1.92 12.98 -15.06
C ARG A 22 -1.95 14.25 -14.22
N HIS A 23 -2.72 14.27 -13.13
CA HIS A 23 -2.95 15.44 -12.29
C HIS A 23 -2.09 15.44 -11.02
N MET A 24 -1.40 14.32 -10.74
CA MET A 24 -0.48 14.18 -9.61
C MET A 24 0.64 13.19 -9.95
N TYR A 25 1.70 13.22 -9.16
CA TYR A 25 2.71 12.18 -9.18
C TYR A 25 2.30 11.04 -8.26
N THR A 26 2.48 9.81 -8.72
CA THR A 26 2.24 8.58 -7.95
C THR A 26 3.38 7.61 -8.16
N ALA A 27 3.64 6.76 -7.16
CA ALA A 27 4.68 5.76 -7.22
C ALA A 27 4.21 4.43 -6.64
N ASP A 28 4.92 3.36 -7.03
CA ASP A 28 4.87 2.00 -6.46
C ASP A 28 3.45 1.46 -6.28
N PRO A 29 2.63 1.41 -7.36
CA PRO A 29 1.25 1.00 -7.24
C PRO A 29 1.09 -0.49 -6.96
N SER A 30 0.12 -0.84 -6.11
CA SER A 30 -0.44 -2.18 -6.00
C SER A 30 -1.83 -2.20 -6.63
N ALA A 31 -2.16 -3.25 -7.39
CA ALA A 31 -3.39 -3.32 -8.16
C ALA A 31 -4.11 -4.64 -7.93
N HIS A 32 -5.40 -4.56 -7.56
CA HIS A 32 -6.23 -5.72 -7.25
C HIS A 32 -7.63 -5.60 -7.85
N VAL A 33 -8.19 -6.72 -8.29
CA VAL A 33 -9.59 -6.83 -8.63
C VAL A 33 -10.31 -7.47 -7.44
N TRP A 34 -11.31 -6.77 -6.89
CA TRP A 34 -12.06 -7.26 -5.75
C TRP A 34 -13.35 -7.98 -6.18
N GLU A 35 -14.14 -8.43 -5.21
CA GLU A 35 -15.38 -9.20 -5.44
C GLU A 35 -16.43 -8.45 -6.27
N ASP A 36 -16.39 -7.13 -6.31
CA ASP A 36 -17.25 -6.30 -7.15
C ASP A 36 -16.84 -6.31 -8.65
N GLY A 37 -15.75 -7.02 -8.99
CA GLY A 37 -15.20 -7.12 -10.34
C GLY A 37 -14.46 -5.87 -10.80
N ARG A 38 -14.30 -4.87 -9.95
CA ARG A 38 -13.65 -3.60 -10.26
C ARG A 38 -12.16 -3.66 -9.93
N LEU A 39 -11.32 -3.11 -10.79
CA LEU A 39 -9.88 -2.93 -10.55
C LEU A 39 -9.65 -1.71 -9.68
N TYR A 40 -8.90 -1.91 -8.59
CA TYR A 40 -8.44 -0.86 -7.68
C TYR A 40 -6.93 -0.75 -7.73
N VAL A 41 -6.41 0.47 -7.77
CA VAL A 41 -4.98 0.78 -7.76
C VAL A 41 -4.69 1.65 -6.55
N TYR A 42 -3.84 1.13 -5.67
CA TYR A 42 -3.37 1.79 -4.45
C TYR A 42 -1.98 2.33 -4.71
N ALA A 43 -1.77 3.62 -4.53
CA ALA A 43 -0.51 4.26 -4.88
C ALA A 43 -0.08 5.28 -3.83
N SER A 44 1.24 5.41 -3.65
CA SER A 44 1.81 6.54 -2.91
C SER A 44 1.57 7.83 -3.68
N HIS A 45 1.24 8.90 -2.97
CA HIS A 45 1.23 10.24 -3.53
C HIS A 45 2.66 10.76 -3.55
N ASP A 46 3.31 10.67 -4.70
CA ASP A 46 4.65 11.19 -4.90
C ASP A 46 4.64 12.71 -5.04
N ILE A 47 5.77 13.33 -4.78
CA ILE A 47 5.93 14.78 -4.80
C ILE A 47 6.85 15.15 -5.95
N ALA A 48 6.64 16.32 -6.52
CA ALA A 48 7.46 16.80 -7.62
C ALA A 48 8.96 16.84 -7.27
N PRO A 49 9.83 16.45 -8.22
CA PRO A 49 11.29 16.55 -8.02
C PRO A 49 11.72 17.95 -7.57
N PRO A 50 12.87 18.09 -6.88
CA PRO A 50 13.92 17.07 -6.69
C PRO A 50 13.76 16.19 -5.43
N ARG A 51 12.74 16.33 -4.61
CA ARG A 51 12.64 15.66 -3.32
C ARG A 51 11.38 14.78 -3.18
N GLY A 52 10.99 14.07 -4.23
CA GLY A 52 9.75 13.32 -4.28
C GLY A 52 9.60 12.28 -3.16
N CYS A 53 10.50 11.29 -3.11
CA CYS A 53 10.30 10.09 -2.30
C CYS A 53 10.30 10.31 -0.77
N ASP A 54 11.05 11.26 -0.25
CA ASP A 54 11.12 11.54 1.19
C ASP A 54 9.96 12.42 1.70
N LEU A 55 9.17 12.97 0.80
CA LEU A 55 8.02 13.81 1.11
C LEU A 55 6.67 13.13 0.88
N MET A 56 6.65 11.90 0.38
CA MET A 56 5.43 11.11 0.21
C MET A 56 4.72 10.96 1.56
N ASP A 57 3.60 11.61 1.75
CA ASP A 57 2.93 11.70 3.05
C ASP A 57 1.55 11.04 3.08
N ARG A 58 1.09 10.47 1.95
CA ARG A 58 -0.27 9.95 1.80
C ARG A 58 -0.42 8.88 0.74
N TYR A 59 -1.55 8.18 0.76
CA TYR A 59 -1.93 7.20 -0.24
C TYR A 59 -3.24 7.58 -0.90
N HIS A 60 -3.32 7.35 -2.21
CA HIS A 60 -4.50 7.51 -3.04
C HIS A 60 -4.99 6.18 -3.59
N VAL A 61 -6.28 6.09 -3.88
CA VAL A 61 -6.89 4.95 -4.57
C VAL A 61 -7.59 5.41 -5.83
N PHE A 62 -7.31 4.70 -6.90
CA PHE A 62 -7.97 4.86 -8.18
C PHE A 62 -8.69 3.57 -8.54
N SER A 63 -9.81 3.64 -9.25
CA SER A 63 -10.49 2.41 -9.69
C SER A 63 -11.14 2.55 -11.06
N THR A 64 -11.34 1.40 -11.70
CA THR A 64 -11.94 1.33 -13.04
C THR A 64 -12.63 0.00 -13.29
N ASP A 65 -13.63 0.00 -14.17
CA ASP A 65 -14.27 -1.22 -14.69
C ASP A 65 -13.75 -1.60 -16.08
N ASP A 66 -13.13 -0.67 -16.80
CA ASP A 66 -12.81 -0.85 -18.22
C ASP A 66 -11.38 -0.41 -18.58
N MET A 67 -10.57 0.00 -17.60
CA MET A 67 -9.20 0.53 -17.74
C MET A 67 -9.12 1.78 -18.64
N ILE A 68 -10.25 2.41 -18.95
CA ILE A 68 -10.38 3.63 -19.74
C ILE A 68 -10.95 4.75 -18.90
N ASN A 69 -12.04 4.47 -18.20
CA ASN A 69 -12.73 5.42 -17.34
C ASN A 69 -12.34 5.13 -15.88
N TRP A 70 -11.80 6.13 -15.21
CA TRP A 70 -11.25 5.99 -13.88
C TRP A 70 -12.00 6.85 -12.87
N THR A 71 -12.02 6.39 -11.64
CA THR A 71 -12.46 7.16 -10.48
C THR A 71 -11.28 7.39 -9.58
N ASP A 72 -10.98 8.64 -9.26
CA ASP A 72 -10.07 9.03 -8.18
C ASP A 72 -10.88 9.12 -6.88
N HIS A 73 -10.60 8.26 -5.92
CA HIS A 73 -11.27 8.22 -4.63
C HIS A 73 -10.64 9.18 -3.61
N GLY A 74 -9.54 9.83 -3.99
CA GLY A 74 -8.80 10.70 -3.08
C GLY A 74 -7.92 9.94 -2.10
N GLU A 75 -7.58 10.60 -1.02
CA GLU A 75 -6.70 10.09 0.02
C GLU A 75 -7.40 9.08 0.91
N ILE A 76 -6.72 7.97 1.19
CA ILE A 76 -7.22 6.93 2.11
C ILE A 76 -6.47 6.89 3.43
N LEU A 77 -5.23 7.35 3.45
CA LEU A 77 -4.35 7.37 4.62
C LEU A 77 -3.27 8.44 4.45
N SER A 78 -2.93 9.11 5.54
CA SER A 78 -1.80 10.05 5.60
C SER A 78 -0.88 9.78 6.80
N SER A 79 0.35 10.28 6.74
CA SER A 79 1.39 10.01 7.72
C SER A 79 1.05 10.51 9.14
N ASP A 80 0.27 11.58 9.25
CA ASP A 80 -0.19 12.13 10.54
C ASP A 80 -1.22 11.23 11.26
N GLN A 81 -1.79 10.25 10.55
CA GLN A 81 -2.69 9.25 11.12
C GLN A 81 -1.95 8.02 11.69
N VAL A 82 -0.63 7.95 11.56
CA VAL A 82 0.19 6.83 12.02
C VAL A 82 0.71 7.09 13.43
N PRO A 83 0.15 6.44 14.49
CA PRO A 83 0.45 6.82 15.89
C PRO A 83 1.91 6.61 16.30
N TRP A 84 2.60 5.66 15.67
CA TRP A 84 4.00 5.33 15.89
C TRP A 84 4.95 5.96 14.86
N GLY A 85 4.40 6.69 13.88
CA GLY A 85 5.15 7.23 12.75
C GLY A 85 6.02 8.42 13.09
N ARG A 86 6.87 8.79 12.13
CA ARG A 86 7.70 10.00 12.20
C ARG A 86 6.84 11.24 12.38
N LYS A 87 7.25 12.13 13.29
CA LYS A 87 6.57 13.40 13.52
C LYS A 87 6.64 14.36 12.34
N GLU A 88 7.73 14.27 11.55
CA GLU A 88 7.93 15.09 10.37
C GLU A 88 7.14 14.58 9.15
N GLY A 89 6.51 13.42 9.26
CA GLY A 89 5.78 12.79 8.16
C GLY A 89 6.69 12.27 7.05
N GLY A 90 6.16 12.18 5.83
CA GLY A 90 6.87 11.66 4.66
C GLY A 90 6.99 10.13 4.66
N PHE A 91 7.69 9.58 3.67
CA PHE A 91 8.07 8.17 3.59
C PHE A 91 6.92 7.16 3.62
N MET A 92 5.74 7.53 3.16
CA MET A 92 4.64 6.61 2.89
C MET A 92 4.89 5.94 1.54
N TRP A 93 5.74 4.89 1.57
CA TRP A 93 6.26 4.24 0.37
C TRP A 93 5.37 3.08 -0.11
N ALA A 94 5.91 2.20 -0.96
CA ALA A 94 5.20 1.16 -1.68
C ALA A 94 4.17 0.39 -0.83
N PRO A 95 2.86 0.52 -1.08
CA PRO A 95 1.83 -0.15 -0.32
C PRO A 95 1.39 -1.45 -0.97
N ASP A 96 0.65 -2.27 -0.21
CA ASP A 96 -0.17 -3.34 -0.74
C ASP A 96 -1.53 -3.37 -0.04
N CYS A 97 -2.49 -4.08 -0.63
CA CYS A 97 -3.81 -4.27 -0.07
C CYS A 97 -4.26 -5.72 -0.23
N ALA A 98 -4.89 -6.28 0.80
CA ALA A 98 -5.50 -7.60 0.74
C ALA A 98 -6.94 -7.53 1.25
N TYR A 99 -7.77 -8.50 0.82
CA TYR A 99 -9.15 -8.62 1.27
C TYR A 99 -9.36 -9.98 1.94
N ARG A 100 -10.07 -9.97 3.06
CA ARG A 100 -10.49 -11.19 3.73
C ARG A 100 -11.75 -10.95 4.56
N ASN A 101 -12.76 -11.78 4.35
CA ASN A 101 -13.97 -11.81 5.19
C ASN A 101 -14.64 -10.44 5.41
N GLY A 102 -14.81 -9.65 4.34
CA GLY A 102 -15.46 -8.34 4.40
C GLY A 102 -14.56 -7.19 4.86
N THR A 103 -13.27 -7.44 5.07
CA THR A 103 -12.31 -6.44 5.52
C THR A 103 -11.18 -6.28 4.52
N TYR A 104 -10.87 -5.05 4.17
CA TYR A 104 -9.69 -4.66 3.42
C TYR A 104 -8.57 -4.32 4.39
N TYR A 105 -7.40 -4.91 4.16
CA TYR A 105 -6.18 -4.71 4.94
C TYR A 105 -5.17 -3.99 4.06
N PHE A 106 -4.85 -2.77 4.42
CA PHE A 106 -3.89 -1.93 3.70
C PHE A 106 -2.55 -1.94 4.44
N TYR A 107 -1.52 -2.44 3.77
CA TYR A 107 -0.16 -2.57 4.30
C TYR A 107 0.72 -1.47 3.75
N PHE A 108 1.48 -0.83 4.61
CA PHE A 108 2.31 0.29 4.20
C PHE A 108 3.61 0.35 5.02
N PRO A 109 4.77 0.60 4.39
CA PRO A 109 5.99 0.85 5.12
C PRO A 109 6.03 2.29 5.62
N HIS A 110 6.50 2.50 6.85
CA HIS A 110 6.71 3.82 7.40
C HIS A 110 7.73 3.78 8.53
N PRO A 111 8.71 4.70 8.58
CA PRO A 111 9.69 4.76 9.65
C PRO A 111 9.09 5.34 10.93
N SER A 112 9.50 4.79 12.08
CA SER A 112 8.97 5.20 13.39
C SER A 112 9.85 6.25 14.09
N GLU A 113 11.12 6.37 13.71
CA GLU A 113 12.09 7.21 14.41
C GLU A 113 13.07 7.86 13.46
N THR A 114 14.08 8.50 14.04
CA THR A 114 15.15 9.19 13.31
C THR A 114 16.23 8.27 12.78
N ASP A 115 16.39 7.07 13.34
CA ASP A 115 17.31 6.08 12.77
C ASP A 115 16.67 5.45 11.54
N TRP A 116 17.17 5.87 10.40
CA TRP A 116 16.67 5.48 9.09
C TRP A 116 16.67 3.97 8.86
N ASN A 117 17.77 3.29 9.23
CA ASN A 117 17.94 1.89 8.85
C ASN A 117 17.10 0.93 9.69
N ASP A 118 16.86 1.25 10.95
CA ASP A 118 16.29 0.33 11.93
C ASP A 118 14.86 0.66 12.32
N SER A 119 14.31 1.78 11.86
CA SER A 119 13.00 2.27 12.30
C SER A 119 11.82 1.92 11.39
N TRP A 120 12.07 1.30 10.25
CA TRP A 120 11.01 0.93 9.30
C TRP A 120 10.13 -0.19 9.82
N LYS A 121 8.82 0.03 9.73
CA LYS A 121 7.78 -0.92 10.12
C LYS A 121 6.77 -1.08 9.00
N ILE A 122 6.15 -2.25 8.91
CA ILE A 122 5.01 -2.49 8.04
C ILE A 122 3.74 -2.23 8.85
N GLY A 123 3.14 -1.07 8.63
CA GLY A 123 1.86 -0.71 9.22
C GLY A 123 0.69 -1.42 8.56
N VAL A 124 -0.39 -1.56 9.30
CA VAL A 124 -1.66 -2.10 8.80
C VAL A 124 -2.79 -1.14 9.13
N ALA A 125 -3.57 -0.78 8.12
CA ALA A 125 -4.83 -0.06 8.28
C ALA A 125 -5.97 -0.92 7.72
N THR A 126 -7.17 -0.82 8.29
CA THR A 126 -8.32 -1.63 7.89
C THR A 126 -9.53 -0.78 7.54
N SER A 127 -10.34 -1.28 6.62
CA SER A 127 -11.64 -0.71 6.25
C SER A 127 -12.61 -1.82 5.80
N ASP A 128 -13.90 -1.55 5.88
CA ASP A 128 -14.95 -2.35 5.26
C ASP A 128 -15.20 -1.98 3.78
N LYS A 129 -14.45 -0.99 3.27
CA LYS A 129 -14.55 -0.49 1.90
C LYS A 129 -13.17 -0.43 1.23
N PRO A 130 -13.10 -0.69 -0.09
CA PRO A 130 -11.81 -0.77 -0.79
C PRO A 130 -11.09 0.56 -0.95
N ALA A 131 -11.79 1.70 -0.89
CA ALA A 131 -11.23 2.99 -1.25
C ALA A 131 -11.55 4.13 -0.28
N GLU A 132 -12.01 3.84 0.93
CA GLU A 132 -12.27 4.85 1.96
C GLU A 132 -12.28 4.26 3.36
N GLY A 133 -12.19 5.12 4.37
CA GLY A 133 -12.46 4.75 5.77
C GLY A 133 -11.37 3.93 6.46
N PHE A 134 -10.18 3.85 5.90
CA PHE A 134 -9.08 3.13 6.50
C PHE A 134 -8.68 3.71 7.87
N LYS A 135 -8.44 2.82 8.83
CA LYS A 135 -8.00 3.15 10.19
C LYS A 135 -6.77 2.32 10.54
N VAL A 136 -5.72 2.98 10.99
CA VAL A 136 -4.49 2.31 11.42
C VAL A 136 -4.77 1.44 12.64
N GLN A 137 -4.35 0.16 12.54
CA GLN A 137 -4.46 -0.84 13.60
C GLN A 137 -3.15 -0.99 14.38
N GLY A 138 -2.02 -0.73 13.75
CA GLY A 138 -0.68 -0.94 14.28
C GLY A 138 0.28 -1.34 13.17
N TYR A 139 1.29 -2.11 13.51
CA TYR A 139 2.26 -2.67 12.58
C TYR A 139 2.51 -4.14 12.87
N ILE A 140 3.06 -4.88 11.89
CA ILE A 140 3.36 -6.29 12.04
C ILE A 140 4.69 -6.44 12.78
N GLU A 141 4.62 -6.96 14.00
CA GLU A 141 5.80 -7.26 14.80
C GLU A 141 6.61 -8.42 14.20
N GLY A 142 7.94 -8.33 14.29
CA GLY A 142 8.86 -9.37 13.82
C GLY A 142 9.25 -9.27 12.34
N MET A 143 8.75 -8.26 11.63
CA MET A 143 9.16 -7.97 10.25
C MET A 143 10.10 -6.77 10.12
N ASP A 144 10.45 -6.12 11.21
CA ASP A 144 11.36 -4.96 11.20
C ASP A 144 12.82 -5.35 10.89
N PRO A 145 13.61 -4.42 10.35
CA PRO A 145 13.26 -3.21 9.61
C PRO A 145 13.08 -3.55 8.12
N MET A 146 11.89 -3.35 7.56
CA MET A 146 11.60 -3.72 6.17
C MET A 146 10.65 -2.73 5.51
N ILE A 147 10.64 -2.75 4.17
CA ILE A 147 9.77 -2.00 3.28
C ILE A 147 9.11 -2.92 2.25
N ASP A 148 8.34 -2.37 1.34
CA ASP A 148 7.76 -3.05 0.16
C ASP A 148 6.95 -4.31 0.52
N PRO A 149 5.89 -4.19 1.33
CA PRO A 149 5.04 -5.33 1.65
C PRO A 149 4.29 -5.83 0.42
N CYS A 150 4.14 -7.15 0.33
CA CYS A 150 3.26 -7.83 -0.61
C CYS A 150 2.51 -8.93 0.15
N VAL A 151 1.19 -8.92 0.10
CA VAL A 151 0.35 -9.89 0.79
C VAL A 151 -0.39 -10.76 -0.20
N PHE A 152 -0.29 -12.04 -0.03
CA PHE A 152 -0.94 -13.05 -0.84
C PHE A 152 -1.86 -13.90 0.03
N VAL A 153 -3.10 -14.08 -0.38
CA VAL A 153 -4.07 -15.01 0.22
C VAL A 153 -4.23 -16.17 -0.73
N ASP A 154 -3.84 -17.37 -0.28
CA ASP A 154 -3.89 -18.59 -1.09
C ASP A 154 -5.32 -19.16 -1.16
N ASP A 155 -5.56 -20.08 -2.07
CA ASP A 155 -6.87 -20.71 -2.31
C ASP A 155 -7.42 -21.45 -1.09
N ASP A 156 -6.54 -21.91 -0.20
CA ASP A 156 -6.91 -22.53 1.08
C ASP A 156 -7.25 -21.50 2.19
N GLY A 157 -7.14 -20.20 1.86
CA GLY A 157 -7.39 -19.08 2.77
C GLY A 157 -6.19 -18.72 3.66
N GLN A 158 -5.04 -19.39 3.53
CA GLN A 158 -3.83 -18.99 4.26
C GLN A 158 -3.26 -17.71 3.65
N ALA A 159 -3.07 -16.69 4.48
CA ALA A 159 -2.41 -15.47 4.08
C ALA A 159 -0.90 -15.53 4.35
N TYR A 160 -0.14 -14.96 3.44
CA TYR A 160 1.31 -14.80 3.52
C TYR A 160 1.67 -13.34 3.29
N ILE A 161 2.69 -12.87 3.99
CA ILE A 161 3.28 -11.55 3.76
C ILE A 161 4.75 -11.72 3.37
N TYR A 162 5.14 -10.98 2.35
CA TYR A 162 6.53 -10.84 1.92
C TYR A 162 6.90 -9.37 1.98
N ASN A 163 8.14 -9.08 2.31
CA ASN A 163 8.67 -7.74 2.25
C ASN A 163 10.16 -7.76 1.93
N GLY A 164 10.64 -6.63 1.46
CA GLY A 164 12.00 -6.50 0.94
C GLY A 164 12.71 -5.28 1.47
N GLY A 165 13.85 -5.00 0.87
CA GLY A 165 14.72 -3.88 1.15
C GLY A 165 16.17 -4.30 1.37
N GLY A 166 17.13 -3.48 0.92
CA GLY A 166 18.55 -3.70 1.14
C GLY A 166 19.11 -5.04 0.63
N GLY A 167 18.49 -5.63 -0.40
CA GLY A 167 18.92 -6.93 -0.95
C GLY A 167 18.45 -8.16 -0.16
N THR A 168 17.55 -7.98 0.81
CA THR A 168 16.99 -9.04 1.64
C THR A 168 15.48 -9.15 1.39
N CYS A 169 14.98 -10.37 1.28
CA CYS A 169 13.55 -10.66 1.29
C CYS A 169 13.22 -11.49 2.52
N LYS A 170 12.18 -11.08 3.25
CA LYS A 170 11.60 -11.85 4.35
C LYS A 170 10.17 -12.21 4.00
N GLY A 171 9.67 -13.31 4.56
CA GLY A 171 8.28 -13.67 4.40
C GLY A 171 7.81 -14.54 5.55
N GLY A 172 6.52 -14.56 5.78
CA GLY A 172 5.90 -15.33 6.83
C GLY A 172 4.41 -15.55 6.59
N LYS A 173 3.85 -16.51 7.31
CA LYS A 173 2.41 -16.68 7.36
C LYS A 173 1.79 -15.61 8.25
N LEU A 174 0.63 -15.14 7.86
CA LEU A 174 -0.21 -14.31 8.71
C LEU A 174 -1.26 -15.17 9.44
N LYS A 175 -1.56 -14.80 10.67
CA LYS A 175 -2.73 -15.33 11.38
C LYS A 175 -4.03 -14.87 10.69
N ASP A 176 -5.14 -15.45 11.10
CA ASP A 176 -6.45 -15.10 10.55
C ASP A 176 -6.84 -13.64 10.71
N ASN A 177 -6.26 -12.94 11.68
CA ASN A 177 -6.48 -11.50 11.86
C ASN A 177 -5.74 -10.62 10.84
N MET A 178 -4.86 -11.19 10.01
CA MET A 178 -4.11 -10.51 8.95
C MET A 178 -3.11 -9.44 9.44
N ILE A 179 -2.84 -9.37 10.74
CA ILE A 179 -2.02 -8.32 11.37
C ILE A 179 -0.81 -8.93 12.08
N GLU A 180 -0.91 -10.19 12.49
CA GLU A 180 0.14 -10.89 13.24
C GLU A 180 0.74 -12.02 12.41
N LEU A 181 2.05 -12.25 12.59
CA LEU A 181 2.70 -13.43 12.04
C LEU A 181 2.24 -14.71 12.76
N ASP A 182 2.00 -15.75 11.98
CA ASP A 182 1.78 -17.11 12.46
C ASP A 182 3.07 -17.92 12.36
N GLY A 183 3.95 -17.73 13.32
CA GLY A 183 5.27 -18.34 13.35
C GLY A 183 6.41 -17.42 12.93
N PRO A 184 7.62 -17.97 12.72
CA PRO A 184 8.79 -17.16 12.43
C PRO A 184 8.75 -16.57 11.03
N CYS A 185 9.26 -15.36 10.91
CA CYS A 185 9.60 -14.76 9.62
C CYS A 185 10.85 -15.45 9.06
N LEU A 186 10.76 -15.91 7.83
CA LEU A 186 11.84 -16.60 7.15
C LEU A 186 12.59 -15.66 6.21
N LEU A 187 13.90 -15.77 6.18
CA LEU A 187 14.73 -15.16 5.15
C LEU A 187 14.61 -15.98 3.86
N TYR A 188 14.16 -15.34 2.80
CA TYR A 188 14.20 -15.90 1.45
C TYR A 188 15.44 -15.38 0.75
N THR A 189 16.40 -16.26 0.53
CA THR A 189 17.48 -16.02 -0.42
C THR A 189 17.04 -16.60 -1.74
N SER A 190 16.80 -15.77 -2.74
CA SER A 190 16.64 -16.26 -4.10
C SER A 190 17.96 -16.94 -4.49
N PRO A 191 17.94 -18.22 -4.90
CA PRO A 191 19.10 -18.76 -5.61
C PRO A 191 19.27 -17.90 -6.85
N SER A 192 20.35 -17.15 -6.91
CA SER A 192 20.76 -16.48 -8.14
C SER A 192 20.96 -17.55 -9.21
N PRO A 193 20.39 -17.38 -10.40
CA PRO A 193 20.67 -18.28 -11.52
C PRO A 193 22.16 -18.23 -11.91
#